data_5cb384e4f98b6ad3614a7aee230774b5
#
_entry.id   5cb384e4f98b6ad3614a7aee230774b5
#
_cell.length_a   1.000
_cell.length_b   1.000
_cell.length_c   1.000
_cell.angle_alpha   90.00
_cell.angle_beta   90.00
_cell.angle_gamma   90.00
#
_symmetry.space_group_name_H-M   'P 1'
#
loop_
_entity.id
_entity.type
_entity.pdbx_description
1 polymer ?
#
loop_
_entity_poly.entity_id
_entity_poly.type
_entity_poly.pdbx_seq_one_letter_code
_entity_poly.pdbx_strand_id
1 'polypeptide(L)'
;GTTVCIGRSVGAGDKKQAAKVIGNTVTLFMVGSVVLAAALVGLVDPIVRLISTPEEAVAGTTAYLTICFIGIPCITAYNVLASIFRGMGDSRSPMYFIAAACVVNIGLDFFFMGALRLGPAGAALGTTLSQAVSVLLALCVILKRKSIRLSKSDFCPRKATMKDILSIGLPVAAQDGFIQVSFMLITIMANQRGLTDAAAVGIVEKIIGFLFLVPSSM
;
A
#
# COMPACT_ATOMS: atom_id res chain seq x y z
N GLY A 1 -9.13 1.34 -9.85
CA GLY A 1 -9.95 2.54 -10.10
C GLY A 1 -9.12 3.70 -10.65
N THR A 2 -8.18 4.23 -9.86
CA THR A 2 -7.38 5.44 -10.23
C THR A 2 -6.61 5.30 -11.53
N THR A 3 -5.84 4.21 -11.70
CA THR A 3 -5.05 3.94 -12.91
C THR A 3 -5.93 3.96 -14.16
N VAL A 4 -7.13 3.35 -14.09
CA VAL A 4 -8.08 3.27 -15.21
C VAL A 4 -8.64 4.65 -15.54
N CYS A 5 -9.06 5.42 -14.53
CA CYS A 5 -9.60 6.77 -14.74
C CYS A 5 -8.56 7.72 -15.35
N ILE A 6 -7.30 7.66 -14.87
CA ILE A 6 -6.21 8.46 -15.41
C ILE A 6 -5.87 8.02 -16.83
N GLY A 7 -5.70 6.70 -17.06
CA GLY A 7 -5.37 6.16 -18.37
C GLY A 7 -6.43 6.51 -19.43
N ARG A 8 -7.71 6.48 -19.06
CA ARG A 8 -8.83 6.88 -19.91
C ARG A 8 -8.77 8.37 -20.28
N SER A 9 -8.48 9.24 -19.30
CA SER A 9 -8.36 10.69 -19.52
C SER A 9 -7.13 11.05 -20.35
N VAL A 10 -5.99 10.37 -20.12
CA VAL A 10 -4.75 10.54 -20.87
C VAL A 10 -4.91 10.02 -22.30
N GLY A 11 -5.53 8.84 -22.48
CA GLY A 11 -5.82 8.26 -23.80
C GLY A 11 -6.77 9.11 -24.64
N ALA A 12 -7.71 9.80 -24.00
CA ALA A 12 -8.60 10.78 -24.66
C ALA A 12 -7.93 12.14 -24.94
N GLY A 13 -6.67 12.35 -24.56
CA GLY A 13 -5.95 13.61 -24.72
C GLY A 13 -6.40 14.73 -23.78
N ASP A 14 -7.33 14.47 -22.84
CA ASP A 14 -7.86 15.48 -21.91
C ASP A 14 -6.97 15.60 -20.66
N LYS A 15 -5.90 16.40 -20.79
CA LYS A 15 -4.97 16.70 -19.69
C LYS A 15 -5.64 17.41 -18.50
N LYS A 16 -6.72 18.18 -18.74
CA LYS A 16 -7.44 18.87 -17.67
C LYS A 16 -8.24 17.88 -16.83
N GLN A 17 -8.89 16.92 -17.47
CA GLN A 17 -9.62 15.87 -16.78
C GLN A 17 -8.66 14.95 -16.03
N ALA A 18 -7.52 14.59 -16.64
CA ALA A 18 -6.47 13.81 -15.96
C ALA A 18 -5.96 14.52 -14.69
N ALA A 19 -5.69 15.84 -14.75
CA ALA A 19 -5.28 16.62 -13.59
C ALA A 19 -6.33 16.61 -12.46
N LYS A 20 -7.62 16.74 -12.80
CA LYS A 20 -8.72 16.67 -11.83
C LYS A 20 -8.82 15.27 -11.19
N VAL A 21 -8.69 14.20 -11.97
CA VAL A 21 -8.72 12.82 -11.44
C VAL A 21 -7.54 12.61 -10.49
N ILE A 22 -6.33 13.05 -10.86
CA ILE A 22 -5.13 12.96 -10.02
C ILE A 22 -5.34 13.72 -8.71
N GLY A 23 -5.75 14.98 -8.77
CA GLY A 23 -5.95 15.81 -7.56
C GLY A 23 -7.01 15.21 -6.62
N ASN A 24 -8.16 14.80 -7.16
CA ASN A 24 -9.22 14.16 -6.37
C ASN A 24 -8.78 12.81 -5.77
N THR A 25 -7.99 12.02 -6.52
CA THR A 25 -7.42 10.76 -6.01
C THR A 25 -6.50 11.03 -4.82
N VAL A 26 -5.56 11.97 -4.97
CA VAL A 26 -4.64 12.33 -3.88
C VAL A 26 -5.43 12.77 -2.65
N THR A 27 -6.40 13.68 -2.82
CA THR A 27 -7.20 14.17 -1.69
C THR A 27 -7.99 13.05 -1.02
N LEU A 28 -8.70 12.22 -1.80
CA LEU A 28 -9.54 11.13 -1.28
C LEU A 28 -8.71 10.13 -0.46
N PHE A 29 -7.64 9.61 -1.06
CA PHE A 29 -6.85 8.56 -0.43
C PHE A 29 -5.94 9.08 0.67
N MET A 30 -5.41 10.30 0.57
CA MET A 30 -4.59 10.88 1.66
C MET A 30 -5.43 11.21 2.88
N VAL A 31 -6.59 11.84 2.70
CA VAL A 31 -7.50 12.10 3.83
C VAL A 31 -7.98 10.78 4.44
N GLY A 32 -8.40 9.82 3.61
CA GLY A 32 -8.80 8.50 4.06
C GLY A 32 -7.69 7.77 4.83
N SER A 33 -6.44 7.82 4.35
CA SER A 33 -5.31 7.18 5.02
C SER A 33 -4.97 7.79 6.37
N VAL A 34 -5.05 9.14 6.48
CA VAL A 34 -4.81 9.82 7.76
C VAL A 34 -5.90 9.48 8.77
N VAL A 35 -7.17 9.49 8.36
CA VAL A 35 -8.30 9.11 9.22
C VAL A 35 -8.17 7.65 9.66
N LEU A 36 -7.84 6.75 8.72
CA LEU A 36 -7.63 5.34 9.02
C LEU A 36 -6.44 5.12 9.98
N ALA A 37 -5.32 5.78 9.72
CA ALA A 37 -4.15 5.71 10.58
C ALA A 37 -4.47 6.17 12.01
N ALA A 38 -5.14 7.31 12.16
CA ALA A 38 -5.56 7.84 13.46
C ALA A 38 -6.51 6.88 14.20
N ALA A 39 -7.49 6.31 13.49
CA ALA A 39 -8.41 5.33 14.06
C ALA A 39 -7.68 4.06 14.52
N LEU A 40 -6.77 3.52 13.69
CA LEU A 40 -6.03 2.31 14.01
C LEU A 40 -5.01 2.52 15.14
N VAL A 41 -4.35 3.67 15.20
CA VAL A 41 -3.49 4.03 16.34
C VAL A 41 -4.29 4.09 17.64
N GLY A 42 -5.51 4.65 17.61
CA GLY A 42 -6.40 4.65 18.77
C GLY A 42 -6.94 3.25 19.16
N LEU A 43 -6.88 2.30 18.24
CA LEU A 43 -7.35 0.92 18.46
C LEU A 43 -6.22 -0.10 18.66
N VAL A 44 -4.95 0.33 18.79
CA VAL A 44 -3.80 -0.58 18.94
C VAL A 44 -3.98 -1.51 20.14
N ASP A 45 -4.33 -0.98 21.31
CA ASP A 45 -4.48 -1.78 22.52
C ASP A 45 -5.61 -2.81 22.43
N PRO A 46 -6.84 -2.46 21.97
CA PRO A 46 -7.86 -3.45 21.69
C PRO A 46 -7.43 -4.52 20.67
N ILE A 47 -6.70 -4.15 19.63
CA ILE A 47 -6.22 -5.09 18.59
C ILE A 47 -5.22 -6.07 19.21
N VAL A 48 -4.23 -5.60 19.97
CA VAL A 48 -3.22 -6.44 20.62
C VAL A 48 -3.87 -7.43 21.58
N ARG A 49 -4.89 -7.02 22.33
CA ARG A 49 -5.66 -7.92 23.22
C ARG A 49 -6.48 -8.95 22.42
N LEU A 50 -7.11 -8.54 21.31
CA LEU A 50 -7.92 -9.43 20.48
C LEU A 50 -7.08 -10.56 19.85
N ILE A 51 -5.82 -10.26 19.49
CA ILE A 51 -4.89 -11.25 18.91
C ILE A 51 -4.34 -12.20 19.97
N SER A 52 -4.65 -11.98 21.26
CA SER A 52 -4.16 -12.78 22.39
C SER A 52 -2.63 -12.84 22.43
N THR A 53 -1.99 -11.70 22.25
CA THR A 53 -0.52 -11.59 22.26
C THR A 53 0.02 -11.97 23.65
N PRO A 54 1.05 -12.85 23.74
CA PRO A 54 1.71 -13.17 25.02
C PRO A 54 2.24 -11.92 25.71
N GLU A 55 2.15 -11.86 27.04
CA GLU A 55 2.51 -10.68 27.82
C GLU A 55 3.92 -10.15 27.52
N GLU A 56 4.88 -11.05 27.30
CA GLU A 56 6.26 -10.72 26.97
C GLU A 56 6.39 -10.01 25.61
N ALA A 57 5.47 -10.25 24.67
CA ALA A 57 5.48 -9.69 23.32
C ALA A 57 4.60 -8.45 23.16
N VAL A 58 3.73 -8.14 24.14
CA VAL A 58 2.77 -7.03 24.05
C VAL A 58 3.47 -5.70 23.74
N ALA A 59 4.51 -5.35 24.47
CA ALA A 59 5.22 -4.08 24.29
C ALA A 59 5.83 -3.96 22.87
N GLY A 60 6.47 -5.03 22.39
CA GLY A 60 7.06 -5.07 21.05
C GLY A 60 6.00 -5.01 19.94
N THR A 61 4.89 -5.73 20.10
CA THR A 61 3.78 -5.74 19.14
C THR A 61 3.07 -4.39 19.09
N THR A 62 2.82 -3.76 20.23
CA THR A 62 2.22 -2.43 20.31
C THR A 62 3.09 -1.39 19.61
N ALA A 63 4.39 -1.38 19.88
CA ALA A 63 5.32 -0.47 19.22
C ALA A 63 5.37 -0.71 17.70
N TYR A 64 5.45 -1.97 17.26
CA TYR A 64 5.43 -2.35 15.86
C TYR A 64 4.17 -1.86 15.14
N LEU A 65 2.99 -2.20 15.67
CA LEU A 65 1.70 -1.82 15.10
C LEU A 65 1.52 -0.30 15.04
N THR A 66 1.90 0.40 16.10
CA THR A 66 1.81 1.87 16.15
C THR A 66 2.63 2.51 15.04
N ILE A 67 3.88 2.07 14.84
CA ILE A 67 4.75 2.58 13.79
C ILE A 67 4.18 2.25 12.40
N CYS A 68 3.71 1.02 12.20
CA CYS A 68 3.08 0.61 10.94
C CYS A 68 1.82 1.44 10.63
N PHE A 69 0.97 1.70 11.62
CA PHE A 69 -0.26 2.49 11.42
C PHE A 69 0.05 3.97 11.13
N ILE A 70 1.06 4.55 11.78
CA ILE A 70 1.57 5.89 11.45
C ILE A 70 2.17 5.90 10.02
N GLY A 71 2.71 4.78 9.55
CA GLY A 71 3.25 4.60 8.20
C GLY A 71 2.20 4.50 7.10
N ILE A 72 0.91 4.23 7.40
CA ILE A 72 -0.17 4.07 6.42
C ILE A 72 -0.25 5.23 5.41
N PRO A 73 -0.19 6.51 5.79
CA PRO A 73 -0.18 7.61 4.85
C PRO A 73 0.98 7.55 3.84
N CYS A 74 2.18 7.13 4.26
CA CYS A 74 3.33 6.99 3.37
C CYS A 74 3.10 5.86 2.35
N ILE A 75 2.61 4.71 2.81
CA ILE A 75 2.26 3.56 1.94
C ILE A 75 1.19 3.97 0.94
N THR A 76 0.15 4.65 1.41
CA THR A 76 -0.94 5.15 0.55
C THR A 76 -0.43 6.17 -0.46
N ALA A 77 0.41 7.12 -0.05
CA ALA A 77 1.01 8.10 -0.94
C ALA A 77 1.80 7.43 -2.06
N TYR A 78 2.65 6.44 -1.73
CA TYR A 78 3.37 5.68 -2.74
C TYR A 78 2.42 4.98 -3.71
N ASN A 79 1.40 4.27 -3.23
CA ASN A 79 0.44 3.56 -4.08
C ASN A 79 -0.35 4.51 -5.00
N VAL A 80 -0.73 5.69 -4.51
CA VAL A 80 -1.37 6.73 -5.32
C VAL A 80 -0.43 7.22 -6.41
N LEU A 81 0.82 7.55 -6.07
CA LEU A 81 1.82 8.00 -7.03
C LEU A 81 2.13 6.92 -8.08
N ALA A 82 2.31 5.67 -7.66
CA ALA A 82 2.50 4.54 -8.56
C ALA A 82 1.29 4.34 -9.51
N SER A 83 0.07 4.53 -9.02
CA SER A 83 -1.15 4.46 -9.83
C SER A 83 -1.22 5.60 -10.85
N ILE A 84 -0.73 6.79 -10.50
CA ILE A 84 -0.63 7.94 -11.41
C ILE A 84 0.36 7.64 -12.53
N PHE A 85 1.57 7.14 -12.21
CA PHE A 85 2.56 6.77 -13.21
C PHE A 85 2.03 5.69 -14.16
N ARG A 86 1.44 4.62 -13.62
CA ARG A 86 0.83 3.55 -14.44
C ARG A 86 -0.30 4.07 -15.31
N GLY A 87 -1.15 4.97 -14.78
CA GLY A 87 -2.22 5.61 -15.54
C GLY A 87 -1.70 6.50 -16.68
N MET A 88 -0.50 7.07 -16.53
CA MET A 88 0.18 7.81 -17.59
C MET A 88 0.95 6.92 -18.58
N GLY A 89 0.91 5.60 -18.44
CA GLY A 89 1.61 4.64 -19.28
C GLY A 89 3.08 4.38 -18.87
N ASP A 90 3.52 4.91 -17.73
CA ASP A 90 4.87 4.69 -17.21
C ASP A 90 4.87 3.66 -16.07
N SER A 91 5.05 2.40 -16.41
CA SER A 91 5.18 1.31 -15.43
C SER A 91 6.63 1.12 -14.94
N ARG A 92 7.61 1.69 -15.63
CA ARG A 92 9.03 1.52 -15.28
C ARG A 92 9.45 2.36 -14.09
N SER A 93 8.99 3.60 -14.00
CA SER A 93 9.34 4.52 -12.90
C SER A 93 8.93 3.97 -11.53
N PRO A 94 7.69 3.49 -11.30
CA PRO A 94 7.32 2.87 -10.03
C PRO A 94 8.18 1.65 -9.65
N MET A 95 8.60 0.86 -10.63
CA MET A 95 9.49 -0.29 -10.39
C MET A 95 10.85 0.17 -9.83
N TYR A 96 11.43 1.23 -10.38
CA TYR A 96 12.69 1.77 -9.87
C TYR A 96 12.54 2.35 -8.46
N PHE A 97 11.40 2.97 -8.14
CA PHE A 97 11.15 3.51 -6.80
C PHE A 97 11.03 2.39 -5.76
N ILE A 98 10.34 1.29 -6.10
CA ILE A 98 10.28 0.11 -5.24
C ILE A 98 11.66 -0.53 -5.08
N ALA A 99 12.43 -0.70 -6.15
CA ALA A 99 13.77 -1.27 -6.08
C ALA A 99 14.68 -0.44 -5.16
N ALA A 100 14.67 0.89 -5.30
CA ALA A 100 15.41 1.79 -4.42
C ALA A 100 14.95 1.66 -2.96
N ALA A 101 13.62 1.64 -2.71
CA ALA A 101 13.08 1.46 -1.36
C ALA A 101 13.49 0.11 -0.76
N CYS A 102 13.54 -0.94 -1.55
CA CYS A 102 13.96 -2.26 -1.09
C CYS A 102 15.41 -2.27 -0.60
N VAL A 103 16.29 -1.65 -1.36
CA VAL A 103 17.72 -1.51 -0.96
C VAL A 103 17.84 -0.68 0.32
N VAL A 104 17.14 0.44 0.39
CA VAL A 104 17.11 1.30 1.60
C VAL A 104 16.52 0.54 2.78
N ASN A 105 15.42 -0.22 2.59
CA ASN A 105 14.80 -1.01 3.65
C ASN A 105 15.78 -2.04 4.23
N ILE A 106 16.46 -2.81 3.38
CA ILE A 106 17.49 -3.77 3.83
C ILE A 106 18.56 -3.07 4.66
N GLY A 107 19.07 -1.93 4.19
CA GLY A 107 20.08 -1.16 4.93
C GLY A 107 19.57 -0.66 6.28
N LEU A 108 18.32 -0.15 6.33
CA LEU A 108 17.70 0.34 7.55
C LEU A 108 17.39 -0.80 8.53
N ASP A 109 16.98 -1.97 8.05
CA ASP A 109 16.72 -3.14 8.89
C ASP A 109 18.03 -3.61 9.56
N PHE A 110 19.14 -3.70 8.82
CA PHE A 110 20.45 -3.98 9.42
C PHE A 110 20.87 -2.93 10.44
N PHE A 111 20.57 -1.67 10.19
CA PHE A 111 20.92 -0.59 11.11
C PHE A 111 20.04 -0.61 12.36
N PHE A 112 18.71 -0.66 12.22
CA PHE A 112 17.79 -0.58 13.36
C PHE A 112 17.72 -1.88 14.16
N MET A 113 17.71 -3.02 13.50
CA MET A 113 17.65 -4.32 14.17
C MET A 113 19.02 -4.82 14.57
N GLY A 114 20.06 -4.62 13.75
CA GLY A 114 21.42 -5.09 14.01
C GLY A 114 22.20 -4.18 14.96
N ALA A 115 22.39 -2.91 14.59
CA ALA A 115 23.20 -1.98 15.35
C ALA A 115 22.46 -1.41 16.59
N LEU A 116 21.20 -0.97 16.42
CA LEU A 116 20.40 -0.35 17.51
C LEU A 116 19.59 -1.36 18.32
N ARG A 117 19.50 -2.61 17.88
CA ARG A 117 18.76 -3.70 18.56
C ARG A 117 17.33 -3.35 18.95
N LEU A 118 16.63 -2.57 18.12
CA LEU A 118 15.26 -2.13 18.37
C LEU A 118 14.22 -3.24 18.16
N GLY A 119 14.63 -4.45 17.77
CA GLY A 119 13.73 -5.58 17.56
C GLY A 119 12.62 -5.28 16.55
N PRO A 120 11.36 -5.68 16.84
CA PRO A 120 10.23 -5.48 15.93
C PRO A 120 9.98 -4.02 15.56
N ALA A 121 10.16 -3.08 16.49
CA ALA A 121 10.01 -1.65 16.23
C ALA A 121 11.01 -1.15 15.18
N GLY A 122 12.24 -1.71 15.16
CA GLY A 122 13.25 -1.40 14.17
C GLY A 122 12.83 -1.80 12.76
N ALA A 123 12.25 -3.00 12.59
CA ALA A 123 11.72 -3.46 11.31
C ALA A 123 10.56 -2.57 10.80
N ALA A 124 9.64 -2.17 11.69
CA ALA A 124 8.56 -1.25 11.34
C ALA A 124 9.08 0.12 10.89
N LEU A 125 10.09 0.66 11.60
CA LEU A 125 10.74 1.92 11.22
C LEU A 125 11.47 1.80 9.88
N GLY A 126 12.22 0.73 9.65
CA GLY A 126 12.90 0.45 8.37
C GLY A 126 11.92 0.46 7.21
N THR A 127 10.81 -0.26 7.35
CA THR A 127 9.75 -0.32 6.34
C THR A 127 9.10 1.04 6.11
N THR A 128 8.71 1.76 7.15
CA THR A 128 8.02 3.05 7.02
C THR A 128 8.93 4.12 6.40
N LEU A 129 10.20 4.18 6.80
CA LEU A 129 11.17 5.12 6.25
C LEU A 129 11.53 4.80 4.79
N SER A 130 11.68 3.53 4.43
CA SER A 130 11.93 3.14 3.04
C SER A 130 10.75 3.52 2.12
N GLN A 131 9.50 3.39 2.59
CA GLN A 131 8.33 3.88 1.86
C GLN A 131 8.34 5.40 1.71
N ALA A 132 8.74 6.14 2.74
CA ALA A 132 8.90 7.59 2.65
C ALA A 132 9.94 8.00 1.59
N VAL A 133 11.05 7.27 1.49
CA VAL A 133 12.05 7.46 0.42
C VAL A 133 11.44 7.23 -0.97
N SER A 134 10.66 6.17 -1.15
CA SER A 134 9.92 5.93 -2.42
C SER A 134 9.00 7.09 -2.78
N VAL A 135 8.26 7.61 -1.82
CA VAL A 135 7.36 8.76 -2.02
C VAL A 135 8.16 9.99 -2.46
N LEU A 136 9.29 10.28 -1.79
CA LEU A 136 10.14 11.42 -2.14
C LEU A 136 10.71 11.28 -3.55
N LEU A 137 11.21 10.10 -3.92
CA LEU A 137 11.70 9.83 -5.28
C LEU A 137 10.60 10.02 -6.33
N ALA A 138 9.41 9.47 -6.08
CA ALA A 138 8.27 9.61 -6.98
C ALA A 138 7.83 11.06 -7.14
N LEU A 139 7.77 11.83 -6.05
CA LEU A 139 7.46 13.26 -6.07
C LEU A 139 8.52 14.06 -6.84
N CYS A 140 9.80 13.80 -6.60
CA CYS A 140 10.88 14.46 -7.34
C CYS A 140 10.76 14.24 -8.86
N VAL A 141 10.44 13.02 -9.28
CA VAL A 141 10.29 12.69 -10.71
C VAL A 141 9.05 13.36 -11.30
N ILE A 142 7.91 13.35 -10.60
CA ILE A 142 6.68 14.04 -11.05
C ILE A 142 6.91 15.54 -11.22
N LEU A 143 7.55 16.17 -10.24
CA LEU A 143 7.83 17.61 -10.29
C LEU A 143 8.80 17.99 -11.41
N LYS A 144 9.80 17.14 -11.70
CA LYS A 144 10.75 17.35 -12.80
C LYS A 144 10.13 17.16 -14.17
N ARG A 145 9.27 16.16 -14.35
CA ARG A 145 8.69 15.82 -15.66
C ARG A 145 7.65 16.81 -16.17
N LYS A 146 7.02 17.63 -15.29
CA LYS A 146 5.98 18.64 -15.63
C LYS A 146 4.91 18.14 -16.64
N SER A 147 4.70 16.82 -16.73
CA SER A 147 3.85 16.20 -17.76
C SER A 147 2.38 16.62 -17.63
N ILE A 148 1.92 16.86 -16.40
CA ILE A 148 0.58 17.36 -16.10
C ILE A 148 0.74 18.53 -15.16
N ARG A 149 0.21 19.69 -15.55
CA ARG A 149 0.17 20.89 -14.67
C ARG A 149 -0.99 20.72 -13.71
N LEU A 150 -0.67 20.41 -12.46
CA LEU A 150 -1.64 20.37 -11.37
C LEU A 150 -1.87 21.78 -10.84
N SER A 151 -3.13 22.18 -10.74
CA SER A 151 -3.56 23.43 -10.10
C SER A 151 -4.12 23.11 -8.71
N LYS A 152 -4.03 24.07 -7.78
CA LYS A 152 -4.65 23.92 -6.45
C LYS A 152 -6.16 23.62 -6.51
N SER A 153 -6.84 24.07 -7.56
CA SER A 153 -8.25 23.81 -7.80
C SER A 153 -8.56 22.35 -8.15
N ASP A 154 -7.56 21.55 -8.60
CA ASP A 154 -7.75 20.15 -8.96
C ASP A 154 -7.80 19.25 -7.72
N PHE A 155 -7.27 19.70 -6.58
CA PHE A 155 -7.35 19.03 -5.29
C PHE A 155 -8.68 19.24 -4.57
N CYS A 156 -9.53 20.16 -5.05
CA CYS A 156 -10.87 20.33 -4.48
C CYS A 156 -11.71 19.07 -4.72
N PRO A 157 -12.31 18.48 -3.67
CA PRO A 157 -13.09 17.26 -3.78
C PRO A 157 -14.33 17.47 -4.66
N ARG A 158 -14.41 16.72 -5.76
CA ARG A 158 -15.56 16.72 -6.68
C ARG A 158 -16.31 15.40 -6.55
N LYS A 159 -17.53 15.46 -6.06
CA LYS A 159 -18.37 14.25 -5.82
C LYS A 159 -18.47 13.34 -7.04
N ALA A 160 -18.60 13.91 -8.24
CA ALA A 160 -18.69 13.13 -9.48
C ALA A 160 -17.41 12.32 -9.74
N THR A 161 -16.23 12.97 -9.71
CA THR A 161 -14.93 12.32 -9.95
C THR A 161 -14.62 11.27 -8.87
N MET A 162 -14.93 11.59 -7.60
CA MET A 162 -14.76 10.63 -6.51
C MET A 162 -15.67 9.42 -6.66
N LYS A 163 -16.93 9.62 -7.09
CA LYS A 163 -17.87 8.53 -7.36
C LYS A 163 -17.35 7.63 -8.48
N ASP A 164 -16.80 8.20 -9.55
CA ASP A 164 -16.23 7.43 -10.67
C ASP A 164 -15.03 6.59 -10.21
N ILE A 165 -14.12 7.15 -9.42
CA ILE A 165 -12.97 6.44 -8.87
C ILE A 165 -13.42 5.28 -7.97
N LEU A 166 -14.39 5.53 -7.09
CA LEU A 166 -14.91 4.54 -6.14
C LEU A 166 -15.75 3.47 -6.83
N SER A 167 -16.56 3.82 -7.83
CA SER A 167 -17.41 2.85 -8.56
C SER A 167 -16.59 1.79 -9.31
N ILE A 168 -15.38 2.14 -9.76
CA ILE A 168 -14.45 1.20 -10.39
C ILE A 168 -13.54 0.54 -9.34
N GLY A 169 -13.12 1.30 -8.33
CA GLY A 169 -12.16 0.83 -7.32
C GLY A 169 -12.76 -0.09 -6.28
N LEU A 170 -14.00 0.17 -5.84
CA LEU A 170 -14.63 -0.58 -4.75
C LEU A 170 -14.94 -2.04 -5.11
N PRO A 171 -15.49 -2.35 -6.30
CA PRO A 171 -15.69 -3.75 -6.71
C PRO A 171 -14.36 -4.53 -6.78
N VAL A 172 -13.31 -3.92 -7.31
CA VAL A 172 -11.98 -4.55 -7.39
C VAL A 172 -11.42 -4.79 -5.99
N ALA A 173 -11.51 -3.80 -5.10
CA ALA A 173 -11.05 -3.96 -3.73
C ALA A 173 -11.85 -5.02 -2.96
N ALA A 174 -13.16 -5.12 -3.21
CA ALA A 174 -14.00 -6.18 -2.62
C ALA A 174 -13.60 -7.56 -3.15
N GLN A 175 -13.35 -7.68 -4.45
CA GLN A 175 -12.86 -8.92 -5.06
C GLN A 175 -11.53 -9.37 -4.43
N ASP A 176 -10.56 -8.46 -4.33
CA ASP A 176 -9.26 -8.74 -3.70
C ASP A 176 -9.43 -9.12 -2.24
N GLY A 177 -10.31 -8.44 -1.51
CA GLY A 177 -10.64 -8.75 -0.13
C GLY A 177 -11.24 -10.15 0.04
N PHE A 178 -12.18 -10.56 -0.82
CA PHE A 178 -12.76 -11.91 -0.79
C PHE A 178 -11.72 -12.98 -1.10
N ILE A 179 -10.80 -12.73 -2.02
CA ILE A 179 -9.69 -13.64 -2.32
C ILE A 179 -8.83 -13.83 -1.07
N GLN A 180 -8.43 -12.76 -0.38
CA GLN A 180 -7.63 -12.83 0.84
C GLN A 180 -8.34 -13.57 1.98
N VAL A 181 -9.64 -13.30 2.18
CA VAL A 181 -10.46 -14.04 3.17
C VAL A 181 -10.52 -15.52 2.83
N SER A 182 -10.67 -15.89 1.55
CA SER A 182 -10.68 -17.29 1.12
C SER A 182 -9.37 -18.00 1.42
N PHE A 183 -8.23 -17.36 1.13
CA PHE A 183 -6.91 -17.93 1.50
C PHE A 183 -6.76 -18.07 3.00
N MET A 184 -7.20 -17.07 3.79
CA MET A 184 -7.16 -17.15 5.24
C MET A 184 -7.98 -18.33 5.78
N LEU A 185 -9.19 -18.56 5.26
CA LEU A 185 -10.02 -19.70 5.65
C LEU A 185 -9.38 -21.03 5.29
N ILE A 186 -8.79 -21.15 4.10
CA ILE A 186 -8.06 -22.36 3.68
C ILE A 186 -6.89 -22.63 4.63
N THR A 187 -6.12 -21.61 4.99
CA THR A 187 -4.99 -21.73 5.92
C THR A 187 -5.46 -22.15 7.31
N ILE A 188 -6.57 -21.60 7.83
CA ILE A 188 -7.16 -22.01 9.12
C ILE A 188 -7.58 -23.49 9.08
N MET A 189 -8.26 -23.92 8.02
CA MET A 189 -8.68 -25.31 7.86
C MET A 189 -7.49 -26.28 7.74
N ALA A 190 -6.43 -25.86 7.05
CA ALA A 190 -5.21 -26.66 6.94
C ALA A 190 -4.50 -26.80 8.29
N ASN A 191 -4.41 -25.72 9.06
CA ASN A 191 -3.82 -25.73 10.41
C ASN A 191 -4.56 -26.66 11.37
N GLN A 192 -5.89 -26.77 11.23
CA GLN A 192 -6.69 -27.70 12.04
C GLN A 192 -6.44 -29.18 11.71
N ARG A 193 -5.96 -29.49 10.50
CA ARG A 193 -5.67 -30.87 10.06
C ARG A 193 -4.26 -31.34 10.43
N GLY A 194 -3.38 -30.46 10.83
CA GLY A 194 -2.05 -30.76 11.31
C GLY A 194 -0.93 -30.10 10.51
N LEU A 195 0.29 -30.26 11.03
CA LEU A 195 1.48 -29.54 10.55
C LEU A 195 1.84 -29.88 9.09
N THR A 196 1.58 -31.11 8.67
CA THR A 196 1.89 -31.60 7.32
C THR A 196 1.00 -30.94 6.27
N ASP A 197 -0.31 -30.86 6.55
CA ASP A 197 -1.28 -30.24 5.64
C ASP A 197 -1.10 -28.71 5.59
N ALA A 198 -0.80 -28.09 6.73
CA ALA A 198 -0.47 -26.67 6.80
C ALA A 198 0.77 -26.32 5.96
N ALA A 199 1.82 -27.13 6.04
CA ALA A 199 3.03 -26.95 5.22
C ALA A 199 2.74 -27.14 3.72
N ALA A 200 1.93 -28.15 3.36
CA ALA A 200 1.54 -28.40 1.97
C ALA A 200 0.75 -27.22 1.39
N VAL A 201 -0.23 -26.68 2.13
CA VAL A 201 -1.02 -25.52 1.72
C VAL A 201 -0.13 -24.27 1.57
N GLY A 202 0.80 -24.04 2.49
CA GLY A 202 1.74 -22.93 2.39
C GLY A 202 2.65 -23.00 1.15
N ILE A 203 3.06 -24.20 0.73
CA ILE A 203 3.83 -24.39 -0.52
C ILE A 203 2.94 -24.11 -1.74
N VAL A 204 1.72 -24.65 -1.76
CA VAL A 204 0.75 -24.43 -2.85
C VAL A 204 0.43 -22.94 -2.99
N GLU A 205 0.21 -22.22 -1.90
CA GLU A 205 -0.04 -20.76 -1.88
C GLU A 205 1.13 -19.99 -2.51
N LYS A 206 2.36 -20.36 -2.21
CA LYS A 206 3.56 -19.79 -2.81
C LYS A 206 3.64 -20.05 -4.32
N ILE A 207 3.32 -21.27 -4.75
CA ILE A 207 3.30 -21.66 -6.17
C ILE A 207 2.20 -20.89 -6.91
N ILE A 208 1.00 -20.82 -6.34
CA ILE A 208 -0.13 -20.05 -6.89
C ILE A 208 0.27 -18.58 -7.02
N GLY A 209 0.85 -17.97 -5.98
CA GLY A 209 1.33 -16.59 -6.01
C GLY A 209 2.32 -16.35 -7.15
N PHE A 210 3.24 -17.29 -7.38
CA PHE A 210 4.19 -17.21 -8.48
C PHE A 210 3.52 -17.35 -9.86
N LEU A 211 2.58 -18.27 -10.02
CA LEU A 211 1.83 -18.48 -11.26
C LEU A 211 0.94 -17.28 -11.60
N PHE A 212 0.33 -16.65 -10.59
CA PHE A 212 -0.50 -15.45 -10.77
C PHE A 212 0.31 -14.18 -11.11
N LEU A 213 1.63 -14.19 -10.96
CA LEU A 213 2.49 -13.07 -11.28
C LEU A 213 2.44 -12.72 -12.78
N VAL A 214 2.34 -13.73 -13.64
CA VAL A 214 2.25 -13.55 -15.10
C VAL A 214 0.90 -12.93 -15.52
N PRO A 215 -0.28 -13.49 -15.15
CA PRO A 215 -1.56 -12.88 -15.51
C PRO A 215 -1.78 -11.49 -14.90
N SER A 216 -1.27 -11.24 -13.69
CA SER A 216 -1.44 -9.95 -13.02
C SER A 216 -0.54 -8.85 -13.58
N SER A 217 0.49 -9.20 -14.36
CA SER A 217 1.38 -8.26 -15.02
C SER A 217 0.89 -7.81 -16.40
N MET A 218 -0.10 -8.49 -16.97
CA MET A 218 -0.75 -8.17 -18.25
C MET A 218 -1.94 -7.26 -18.07
#